data_a91de5d0158c9bd7e4453016a89e2c57
#
_entry.id   a91de5d0158c9bd7e4453016a89e2c57
#
_cell.length_a   1.000
_cell.length_b   1.000
_cell.length_c   1.000
_cell.angle_alpha   90.00
_cell.angle_beta   90.00
_cell.angle_gamma   90.00
#
_symmetry.space_group_name_H-M   'P 1'
#
loop_
_entity.id
_entity.type
_entity.pdbx_description
1 polymer ?
#
loop_
_entity_poly.entity_id
_entity_poly.type
_entity_poly.pdbx_seq_one_letter_code
_entity_poly.pdbx_strand_id
1 'polypeptide(L)'
;MWKVKRLRWFCYLCIIVGWGVPDAGSQSIIISEELVLRNDYAYTMLGWVKDDLLLFRDKGHQFFIQAFDKDLHLKWEREIVLGEGRADIIGVITNKDQFHLIFGVKESGDYHVKHHSYNHDVNLLDTATIDIFENVFMVPRFMIKESEDKSKVFLYQEENNVLRLYSYDLALKTVLWFNTIKLEGNQMDMDFSSISINNAGEFFLPLRNLNKLQQLYMYSSVTGRKNFIRDTISLGDVALFDLFPAYDQVHQCLVMTGLYGDKNSSRAKGFYFIRYRVGSDPEIHMLPFDESLLTEVNGRNVDVTRGLSDFTVQRVALRQDGGAVVIAELVKEYSRRSSLPMQRDNGAFMRDGWVDYYFEDMILFAINPDGTEHWKEVLRKRQYSQDDDAIYSSFFLFKTPERLRFLFNDEIKQENTVGGYEVTGIGYIERKTVFNTDYQKLKLRFRDGIQVSNNECIVPSERNNKLNLVRIVYDENEE
;
A
#
# COMPACT_ATOMS: atom_id res chain seq x y z
N MET A 1 8.76 -16.79 -93.98
CA MET A 1 9.52 -17.50 -93.00
C MET A 1 9.49 -16.70 -91.69
N TRP A 2 8.62 -16.95 -90.78
CA TRP A 2 8.45 -16.21 -89.57
C TRP A 2 8.82 -17.07 -88.38
N LYS A 3 9.76 -16.64 -87.51
CA LYS A 3 10.15 -17.26 -86.29
C LYS A 3 9.27 -16.72 -85.16
N VAL A 4 8.49 -17.57 -84.50
CA VAL A 4 7.71 -17.27 -83.34
C VAL A 4 8.63 -17.41 -82.11
N LYS A 5 8.84 -16.31 -81.37
CA LYS A 5 9.47 -16.35 -80.03
C LYS A 5 8.44 -16.69 -78.95
N ARG A 6 8.63 -17.78 -78.27
CA ARG A 6 7.85 -18.15 -77.04
C ARG A 6 8.36 -17.32 -75.88
N LEU A 7 7.52 -16.49 -75.31
CA LEU A 7 7.73 -15.77 -74.07
C LEU A 7 7.36 -16.69 -72.91
N ARG A 8 8.35 -17.09 -72.03
CA ARG A 8 8.12 -17.82 -70.81
C ARG A 8 7.77 -16.82 -69.73
N TRP A 9 6.55 -16.89 -69.17
CA TRP A 9 6.15 -16.18 -67.97
C TRP A 9 6.66 -16.98 -66.76
N PHE A 10 7.54 -16.36 -65.95
CA PHE A 10 7.93 -16.83 -64.62
C PHE A 10 6.95 -16.19 -63.62
N CYS A 11 6.05 -16.98 -63.07
CA CYS A 11 5.26 -16.58 -61.91
C CYS A 11 6.16 -16.64 -60.65
N TYR A 12 6.55 -15.48 -60.15
CA TYR A 12 7.12 -15.40 -58.78
C TYR A 12 5.96 -15.47 -57.78
N LEU A 13 5.89 -16.61 -57.12
CA LEU A 13 5.03 -16.80 -55.96
C LEU A 13 5.73 -16.14 -54.77
N CYS A 14 5.33 -14.90 -54.43
CA CYS A 14 5.74 -14.27 -53.20
C CYS A 14 5.03 -14.98 -52.04
N ILE A 15 5.74 -15.89 -51.36
CA ILE A 15 5.35 -16.40 -50.04
C ILE A 15 5.55 -15.25 -49.06
N ILE A 16 4.47 -14.53 -48.74
CA ILE A 16 4.44 -13.62 -47.60
C ILE A 16 4.42 -14.53 -46.36
N VAL A 17 5.60 -14.78 -45.79
CA VAL A 17 5.73 -15.27 -44.45
C VAL A 17 5.27 -14.14 -43.54
N GLY A 18 4.01 -14.20 -43.14
CA GLY A 18 3.50 -13.35 -42.06
C GLY A 18 4.30 -13.66 -40.80
N TRP A 19 5.24 -12.81 -40.51
CA TRP A 19 5.79 -12.76 -39.16
C TRP A 19 4.62 -12.26 -38.30
N GLY A 20 4.01 -13.16 -37.56
CA GLY A 20 3.12 -12.81 -36.47
C GLY A 20 3.94 -11.93 -35.54
N VAL A 21 3.63 -10.64 -35.50
CA VAL A 21 4.07 -9.77 -34.42
C VAL A 21 3.45 -10.43 -33.17
N PRO A 22 4.25 -10.81 -32.18
CA PRO A 22 3.64 -11.27 -30.93
C PRO A 22 2.73 -10.13 -30.46
N ASP A 23 1.46 -10.42 -30.26
CA ASP A 23 0.53 -9.49 -29.62
C ASP A 23 1.18 -9.03 -28.33
N ALA A 24 1.67 -7.79 -28.34
CA ALA A 24 2.02 -7.09 -27.13
C ALA A 24 0.71 -6.99 -26.35
N GLY A 25 0.64 -7.68 -25.22
CA GLY A 25 -0.54 -7.72 -24.38
C GLY A 25 -1.19 -6.35 -24.27
N SER A 26 -2.42 -6.28 -24.72
CA SER A 26 -3.12 -5.03 -24.92
C SER A 26 -3.70 -4.60 -23.58
N GLN A 27 -3.09 -3.58 -22.98
CA GLN A 27 -3.67 -2.89 -21.84
C GLN A 27 -4.38 -1.64 -22.35
N SER A 28 -5.57 -1.36 -21.82
CA SER A 28 -6.28 -0.12 -22.10
C SER A 28 -6.10 0.88 -20.95
N ILE A 29 -5.90 2.14 -21.33
CA ILE A 29 -5.69 3.22 -20.38
C ILE A 29 -6.74 4.29 -20.63
N ILE A 30 -7.51 4.60 -19.59
CA ILE A 30 -8.58 5.58 -19.61
C ILE A 30 -8.23 6.65 -18.58
N ILE A 31 -8.40 7.92 -18.96
CA ILE A 31 -8.01 9.06 -18.13
C ILE A 31 -9.22 9.99 -17.98
N SER A 32 -9.54 10.35 -16.74
CA SER A 32 -10.61 11.30 -16.47
C SER A 32 -10.29 12.70 -16.93
N GLU A 33 -11.30 13.56 -17.01
CA GLU A 33 -11.10 14.99 -17.05
C GLU A 33 -10.35 15.49 -15.81
N GLU A 34 -9.72 16.66 -15.91
CA GLU A 34 -9.02 17.29 -14.79
C GLU A 34 -10.00 17.76 -13.71
N LEU A 35 -9.78 17.32 -12.50
CA LEU A 35 -10.49 17.76 -11.28
C LEU A 35 -9.63 18.81 -10.56
N VAL A 36 -10.19 19.96 -10.26
CA VAL A 36 -9.49 21.01 -9.51
C VAL A 36 -9.53 20.73 -8.01
N LEU A 37 -8.35 20.63 -7.37
CA LEU A 37 -8.18 20.35 -5.93
C LEU A 37 -7.90 21.59 -5.09
N ARG A 38 -8.08 22.80 -5.62
CA ARG A 38 -7.60 24.04 -5.00
C ARG A 38 -8.00 24.23 -3.52
N ASN A 39 -9.14 23.69 -3.11
CA ASN A 39 -9.68 23.82 -1.76
C ASN A 39 -9.86 22.46 -1.07
N ASP A 40 -9.30 21.39 -1.62
CA ASP A 40 -9.42 20.08 -1.02
C ASP A 40 -8.31 19.87 0.02
N TYR A 41 -8.67 19.36 1.19
CA TYR A 41 -7.74 18.90 2.21
C TYR A 41 -7.27 17.48 1.90
N ALA A 42 -8.21 16.64 1.42
CA ALA A 42 -7.93 15.26 1.05
C ALA A 42 -8.95 14.75 0.03
N TYR A 43 -8.61 13.66 -0.63
CA TYR A 43 -9.53 12.85 -1.40
C TYR A 43 -9.25 11.36 -1.15
N THR A 44 -10.26 10.53 -1.34
CA THR A 44 -10.14 9.07 -1.21
C THR A 44 -10.88 8.39 -2.36
N MET A 45 -10.18 7.54 -3.11
CA MET A 45 -10.80 6.70 -4.12
C MET A 45 -11.51 5.53 -3.44
N LEU A 46 -12.81 5.41 -3.65
CA LEU A 46 -13.63 4.42 -2.97
C LEU A 46 -13.75 3.10 -3.76
N GLY A 47 -13.39 3.11 -5.04
CA GLY A 47 -13.58 1.99 -5.94
C GLY A 47 -14.99 1.94 -6.53
N TRP A 48 -15.31 0.83 -7.18
CA TRP A 48 -16.63 0.62 -7.78
C TRP A 48 -17.69 0.36 -6.71
N VAL A 49 -18.75 1.15 -6.74
CA VAL A 49 -19.98 0.92 -5.98
C VAL A 49 -21.10 0.80 -6.99
N LYS A 50 -21.65 -0.39 -7.16
CA LYS A 50 -22.47 -0.77 -8.32
C LYS A 50 -21.70 -0.56 -9.64
N ASP A 51 -22.19 0.33 -10.50
CA ASP A 51 -21.64 0.60 -11.82
C ASP A 51 -20.81 1.90 -11.90
N ASP A 52 -20.61 2.59 -10.78
CA ASP A 52 -19.92 3.87 -10.75
C ASP A 52 -18.66 3.82 -9.86
N LEU A 53 -17.57 4.41 -10.35
CA LEU A 53 -16.38 4.67 -9.55
C LEU A 53 -16.66 5.88 -8.66
N LEU A 54 -16.56 5.72 -7.36
CA LEU A 54 -16.78 6.79 -6.41
C LEU A 54 -15.46 7.41 -5.91
N LEU A 55 -15.45 8.74 -5.83
CA LEU A 55 -14.39 9.54 -5.25
C LEU A 55 -14.96 10.41 -4.13
N PHE A 56 -14.45 10.22 -2.90
CA PHE A 56 -14.74 11.10 -1.78
C PHE A 56 -13.79 12.30 -1.80
N ARG A 57 -14.35 13.51 -1.57
CA ARG A 57 -13.56 14.75 -1.49
C ARG A 57 -13.86 15.49 -0.19
N ASP A 58 -12.81 15.78 0.56
CA ASP A 58 -12.85 16.60 1.79
C ASP A 58 -12.36 18.01 1.48
N LYS A 59 -13.26 18.98 1.56
CA LYS A 59 -12.96 20.42 1.41
C LYS A 59 -12.96 21.15 2.76
N GLY A 60 -12.76 20.43 3.86
CA GLY A 60 -12.63 20.92 5.22
C GLY A 60 -13.95 21.16 5.95
N HIS A 61 -14.90 21.87 5.35
CA HIS A 61 -16.23 22.09 5.89
C HIS A 61 -17.35 21.45 5.07
N GLN A 62 -17.02 20.98 3.89
CA GLN A 62 -17.93 20.34 2.96
C GLN A 62 -17.32 19.05 2.44
N PHE A 63 -18.14 18.03 2.34
CA PHE A 63 -17.77 16.71 1.89
C PHE A 63 -18.59 16.33 0.68
N PHE A 64 -17.93 15.79 -0.35
CA PHE A 64 -18.58 15.45 -1.60
C PHE A 64 -18.27 14.04 -2.02
N ILE A 65 -19.23 13.41 -2.68
CA ILE A 65 -19.02 12.22 -3.50
C ILE A 65 -19.17 12.61 -4.96
N GLN A 66 -18.18 12.25 -5.75
CA GLN A 66 -18.21 12.30 -7.20
C GLN A 66 -18.30 10.88 -7.74
N ALA A 67 -19.17 10.67 -8.72
CA ALA A 67 -19.35 9.40 -9.39
C ALA A 67 -18.93 9.49 -10.85
N PHE A 68 -18.15 8.51 -11.30
CA PHE A 68 -17.63 8.41 -12.65
C PHE A 68 -18.12 7.12 -13.31
N ASP A 69 -18.37 7.18 -14.60
CA ASP A 69 -18.67 6.01 -15.42
C ASP A 69 -17.39 5.18 -15.72
N LYS A 70 -17.54 4.12 -16.52
CA LYS A 70 -16.42 3.24 -16.91
C LYS A 70 -15.36 3.93 -17.78
N ASP A 71 -15.73 5.02 -18.45
CA ASP A 71 -14.84 5.86 -19.25
C ASP A 71 -14.26 7.03 -18.45
N LEU A 72 -14.49 7.04 -17.13
CA LEU A 72 -14.09 8.07 -16.18
C LEU A 72 -14.67 9.46 -16.48
N HIS A 73 -15.83 9.52 -17.11
CA HIS A 73 -16.59 10.77 -17.22
C HIS A 73 -17.38 11.02 -15.93
N LEU A 74 -17.36 12.26 -15.45
CA LEU A 74 -18.12 12.64 -14.25
C LEU A 74 -19.62 12.57 -14.54
N LYS A 75 -20.35 11.70 -13.82
CA LYS A 75 -21.80 11.55 -13.94
C LYS A 75 -22.56 12.50 -13.03
N TRP A 76 -22.12 12.60 -11.78
CA TRP A 76 -22.72 13.46 -10.78
C TRP A 76 -21.78 13.77 -9.62
N GLU A 77 -22.06 14.88 -8.90
CA GLU A 77 -21.45 15.26 -7.62
C GLU A 77 -22.57 15.51 -6.61
N ARG A 78 -22.40 15.00 -5.38
CA ARG A 78 -23.36 15.21 -4.29
C ARG A 78 -22.65 15.53 -2.99
N GLU A 79 -23.20 16.47 -2.24
CA GLU A 79 -22.70 16.85 -0.93
C GLU A 79 -23.20 15.89 0.15
N ILE A 80 -22.33 15.56 1.12
CA ILE A 80 -22.66 14.85 2.35
C ILE A 80 -22.75 15.86 3.47
N VAL A 81 -23.90 15.95 4.13
CA VAL A 81 -24.11 16.80 5.30
C VAL A 81 -23.94 15.97 6.56
N LEU A 82 -22.94 16.30 7.38
CA LEU A 82 -22.58 15.58 8.63
C LEU A 82 -23.09 16.27 9.91
N GLY A 83 -24.02 17.21 9.79
CA GLY A 83 -24.57 17.98 10.90
C GLY A 83 -23.98 19.39 10.99
N GLU A 84 -24.24 20.08 12.12
CA GLU A 84 -23.76 21.42 12.39
C GLU A 84 -22.34 21.30 13.04
N GLY A 85 -21.33 21.83 12.40
CA GLY A 85 -19.97 21.84 12.92
C GLY A 85 -18.95 21.20 11.98
N ARG A 86 -17.66 21.30 12.38
CA ARG A 86 -16.57 20.67 11.66
C ARG A 86 -16.51 19.20 12.03
N ALA A 87 -16.65 18.34 11.05
CA ALA A 87 -16.42 16.91 11.20
C ALA A 87 -14.97 16.57 10.82
N ASP A 88 -14.33 15.71 11.61
CA ASP A 88 -13.01 15.15 11.34
C ASP A 88 -13.20 13.76 10.76
N ILE A 89 -12.85 13.57 9.48
CA ILE A 89 -13.01 12.29 8.81
C ILE A 89 -11.94 11.31 9.31
N ILE A 90 -12.38 10.18 9.86
CA ILE A 90 -11.52 9.11 10.35
C ILE A 90 -11.30 8.08 9.24
N GLY A 91 -12.35 7.75 8.48
CA GLY A 91 -12.22 6.84 7.35
C GLY A 91 -13.49 6.74 6.51
N VAL A 92 -13.30 6.36 5.26
CA VAL A 92 -14.39 6.07 4.31
C VAL A 92 -14.15 4.68 3.75
N ILE A 93 -15.06 3.76 4.00
CA ILE A 93 -14.96 2.35 3.66
C ILE A 93 -16.07 1.99 2.70
N THR A 94 -15.77 1.26 1.64
CA THR A 94 -16.76 0.79 0.66
C THR A 94 -16.92 -0.71 0.68
N ASN A 95 -18.14 -1.13 0.50
CA ASN A 95 -18.47 -2.48 0.06
C ASN A 95 -19.20 -2.42 -1.30
N LYS A 96 -19.68 -3.55 -1.81
CA LYS A 96 -20.22 -3.64 -3.19
C LYS A 96 -21.40 -2.67 -3.48
N ASP A 97 -22.22 -2.36 -2.49
CA ASP A 97 -23.49 -1.67 -2.70
C ASP A 97 -23.61 -0.34 -1.95
N GLN A 98 -22.74 -0.11 -0.97
CA GLN A 98 -22.81 1.04 -0.08
C GLN A 98 -21.43 1.48 0.39
N PHE A 99 -21.35 2.68 0.95
CA PHE A 99 -20.17 3.14 1.64
C PHE A 99 -20.48 3.60 3.06
N HIS A 100 -19.47 3.51 3.90
CA HIS A 100 -19.52 3.85 5.31
C HIS A 100 -18.58 5.00 5.60
N LEU A 101 -19.03 5.98 6.33
CA LEU A 101 -18.23 7.12 6.78
C LEU A 101 -18.10 7.06 8.29
N ILE A 102 -16.87 6.97 8.79
CA ILE A 102 -16.56 7.10 10.21
C ILE A 102 -15.89 8.45 10.41
N PHE A 103 -16.44 9.23 11.33
CA PHE A 103 -15.99 10.60 11.58
C PHE A 103 -16.21 10.99 13.04
N GLY A 104 -15.46 11.99 13.46
CA GLY A 104 -15.63 12.62 14.75
C GLY A 104 -16.24 14.01 14.63
N VAL A 105 -17.10 14.38 15.57
CA VAL A 105 -17.70 15.71 15.63
C VAL A 105 -17.77 16.19 17.07
N LYS A 106 -17.50 17.47 17.30
CA LYS A 106 -17.64 18.07 18.63
C LYS A 106 -19.03 18.65 18.79
N GLU A 107 -19.79 18.12 19.76
CA GLU A 107 -21.15 18.52 20.09
C GLU A 107 -21.23 18.88 21.58
N SER A 108 -21.64 20.10 21.92
CA SER A 108 -21.84 20.57 23.31
C SER A 108 -20.65 20.37 24.27
N GLY A 109 -19.43 20.30 23.74
CA GLY A 109 -18.19 20.08 24.52
C GLY A 109 -17.66 18.65 24.46
N ASP A 110 -18.50 17.69 24.10
CA ASP A 110 -18.14 16.28 23.95
C ASP A 110 -17.73 15.98 22.50
N TYR A 111 -16.87 14.97 22.33
CA TYR A 111 -16.46 14.51 21.02
C TYR A 111 -17.08 13.15 20.73
N HIS A 112 -17.92 13.12 19.72
CA HIS A 112 -18.68 11.94 19.30
C HIS A 112 -18.00 11.29 18.11
N VAL A 113 -17.65 10.02 18.20
CA VAL A 113 -17.21 9.20 17.07
C VAL A 113 -18.44 8.52 16.48
N LYS A 114 -18.78 8.90 15.26
CA LYS A 114 -20.02 8.48 14.57
C LYS A 114 -19.73 7.62 13.35
N HIS A 115 -20.68 6.77 13.02
CA HIS A 115 -20.72 5.98 11.81
C HIS A 115 -22.01 6.28 11.04
N HIS A 116 -21.88 6.67 9.78
CA HIS A 116 -22.99 6.81 8.84
C HIS A 116 -22.81 5.81 7.69
N SER A 117 -23.91 5.18 7.28
CA SER A 117 -23.96 4.32 6.10
C SER A 117 -24.77 5.00 5.00
N TYR A 118 -24.26 4.97 3.79
CA TYR A 118 -24.90 5.60 2.63
C TYR A 118 -25.03 4.58 1.49
N ASN A 119 -26.11 4.68 0.71
CA ASN A 119 -26.21 3.96 -0.54
C ASN A 119 -25.38 4.66 -1.65
N HIS A 120 -25.33 4.03 -2.83
CA HIS A 120 -24.69 4.57 -4.01
C HIS A 120 -25.11 6.02 -4.33
N ASP A 121 -26.39 6.36 -4.11
CA ASP A 121 -26.96 7.68 -4.41
C ASP A 121 -26.76 8.72 -3.30
N VAL A 122 -25.87 8.43 -2.32
CA VAL A 122 -25.58 9.30 -1.16
C VAL A 122 -26.80 9.52 -0.26
N ASN A 123 -27.81 8.65 -0.32
CA ASN A 123 -28.89 8.68 0.66
C ASN A 123 -28.42 8.02 1.95
N LEU A 124 -28.59 8.71 3.07
CA LEU A 124 -28.28 8.17 4.39
C LEU A 124 -29.20 6.97 4.68
N LEU A 125 -28.61 5.81 4.91
CA LEU A 125 -29.33 4.58 5.24
C LEU A 125 -29.51 4.42 6.74
N ASP A 126 -28.43 4.69 7.49
CA ASP A 126 -28.44 4.49 8.93
C ASP A 126 -27.26 5.20 9.62
N THR A 127 -27.37 5.38 10.95
CA THR A 127 -26.37 6.06 11.78
C THR A 127 -26.14 5.30 13.08
N ALA A 128 -24.92 5.39 13.61
CA ALA A 128 -24.57 4.89 14.94
C ALA A 128 -23.53 5.79 15.59
N THR A 129 -23.49 5.78 16.92
CA THR A 129 -22.41 6.38 17.70
C THR A 129 -21.50 5.23 18.20
N ILE A 130 -20.22 5.31 17.89
CA ILE A 130 -19.22 4.31 18.28
C ILE A 130 -18.74 4.57 19.70
N ASP A 131 -18.40 5.84 20.01
CA ASP A 131 -17.96 6.26 21.34
C ASP A 131 -18.19 7.76 21.57
N ILE A 132 -18.22 8.19 22.82
CA ILE A 132 -18.34 9.58 23.24
C ILE A 132 -17.24 9.90 24.25
N PHE A 133 -16.46 10.93 23.97
CA PHE A 133 -15.43 11.47 24.84
C PHE A 133 -15.96 12.74 25.50
N GLU A 134 -16.23 12.67 26.78
CA GLU A 134 -16.79 13.77 27.55
C GLU A 134 -15.76 14.89 27.77
N ASN A 135 -16.18 16.15 27.69
CA ASN A 135 -15.42 17.35 28.02
C ASN A 135 -14.03 17.40 27.35
N VAL A 136 -13.96 17.09 26.06
CA VAL A 136 -12.68 17.02 25.33
C VAL A 136 -12.12 18.40 25.06
N PHE A 137 -10.91 18.66 25.57
CA PHE A 137 -10.17 19.89 25.28
C PHE A 137 -9.43 19.79 23.93
N MET A 138 -8.73 18.70 23.67
CA MET A 138 -8.11 18.40 22.39
C MET A 138 -8.84 17.28 21.67
N VAL A 139 -8.99 17.44 20.35
CA VAL A 139 -9.67 16.45 19.51
C VAL A 139 -8.81 15.17 19.46
N PRO A 140 -9.36 14.00 19.82
CA PRO A 140 -8.66 12.74 19.71
C PRO A 140 -8.37 12.40 18.26
N ARG A 141 -7.14 11.98 17.98
CA ARG A 141 -6.75 11.52 16.64
C ARG A 141 -6.95 10.02 16.52
N PHE A 142 -7.93 9.64 15.73
CA PHE A 142 -8.15 8.26 15.40
C PHE A 142 -7.44 7.85 14.13
N MET A 143 -6.99 6.61 14.10
CA MET A 143 -6.54 5.90 12.91
C MET A 143 -7.42 4.69 12.68
N ILE A 144 -7.54 4.26 11.43
CA ILE A 144 -8.42 3.18 11.03
C ILE A 144 -7.68 2.14 10.21
N LYS A 145 -8.07 0.87 10.37
CA LYS A 145 -7.63 -0.26 9.58
C LYS A 145 -8.84 -1.09 9.20
N GLU A 146 -8.92 -1.52 7.95
CA GLU A 146 -10.02 -2.35 7.45
C GLU A 146 -9.65 -3.84 7.47
N SER A 147 -10.65 -4.71 7.69
CA SER A 147 -10.50 -6.13 7.38
C SER A 147 -10.43 -6.35 5.86
N GLU A 148 -9.91 -7.50 5.42
CA GLU A 148 -9.74 -7.78 4.00
C GLU A 148 -11.08 -7.77 3.24
N ASP A 149 -12.15 -8.29 3.85
CA ASP A 149 -13.51 -8.29 3.31
C ASP A 149 -14.26 -6.95 3.51
N LYS A 150 -13.61 -5.96 4.14
CA LYS A 150 -14.16 -4.63 4.46
C LYS A 150 -15.47 -4.67 5.28
N SER A 151 -15.71 -5.74 6.01
CA SER A 151 -16.89 -5.89 6.88
C SER A 151 -16.65 -5.36 8.29
N LYS A 152 -15.39 -5.29 8.71
CA LYS A 152 -14.96 -4.84 10.03
C LYS A 152 -13.93 -3.73 9.90
N VAL A 153 -13.89 -2.89 10.91
CA VAL A 153 -12.84 -1.88 11.05
C VAL A 153 -12.24 -1.93 12.44
N PHE A 154 -10.97 -1.62 12.49
CA PHE A 154 -10.23 -1.43 13.71
C PHE A 154 -9.87 0.04 13.85
N LEU A 155 -10.39 0.66 14.91
CA LEU A 155 -10.09 2.05 15.26
C LEU A 155 -9.10 2.05 16.41
N TYR A 156 -8.09 2.89 16.33
CA TYR A 156 -7.15 3.07 17.42
C TYR A 156 -6.79 4.54 17.60
N GLN A 157 -6.55 4.89 18.84
CA GLN A 157 -6.19 6.23 19.29
C GLN A 157 -5.12 6.11 20.36
N GLU A 158 -4.05 6.88 20.22
CA GLU A 158 -2.99 6.98 21.20
C GLU A 158 -3.07 8.31 21.93
N GLU A 159 -3.04 8.24 23.25
CA GLU A 159 -2.96 9.41 24.11
C GLU A 159 -2.17 9.07 25.39
N ASN A 160 -1.13 9.84 25.69
CA ASN A 160 -0.35 9.72 26.95
C ASN A 160 0.15 8.29 27.25
N ASN A 161 0.69 7.58 26.25
CA ASN A 161 1.14 6.18 26.32
C ASN A 161 0.01 5.16 26.57
N VAL A 162 -1.23 5.56 26.40
CA VAL A 162 -2.38 4.66 26.42
C VAL A 162 -2.91 4.52 25.01
N LEU A 163 -2.96 3.30 24.53
CA LEU A 163 -3.53 2.96 23.24
C LEU A 163 -4.95 2.45 23.48
N ARG A 164 -5.95 3.17 22.95
CA ARG A 164 -7.35 2.75 22.94
C ARG A 164 -7.64 2.03 21.63
N LEU A 165 -8.28 0.89 21.72
CA LEU A 165 -8.47 -0.04 20.62
C LEU A 165 -9.94 -0.45 20.52
N TYR A 166 -10.52 -0.34 19.32
CA TYR A 166 -11.91 -0.70 19.04
C TYR A 166 -11.95 -1.61 17.81
N SER A 167 -12.58 -2.76 17.94
CA SER A 167 -13.03 -3.56 16.80
C SER A 167 -14.51 -3.30 16.59
N TYR A 168 -14.90 -2.94 15.38
CA TYR A 168 -16.25 -2.48 15.06
C TYR A 168 -16.80 -3.18 13.82
N ASP A 169 -18.02 -3.66 13.91
CA ASP A 169 -18.77 -4.27 12.80
C ASP A 169 -19.57 -3.21 12.06
N LEU A 170 -19.27 -3.04 10.76
CA LEU A 170 -19.93 -2.03 9.94
C LEU A 170 -21.40 -2.38 9.63
N ALA A 171 -21.72 -3.66 9.49
CA ALA A 171 -23.07 -4.12 9.19
C ALA A 171 -23.96 -4.13 10.43
N LEU A 172 -23.46 -4.67 11.55
CA LEU A 172 -24.18 -4.71 12.82
C LEU A 172 -24.19 -3.38 13.57
N LYS A 173 -23.27 -2.47 13.22
CA LYS A 173 -23.06 -1.16 13.86
C LYS A 173 -22.81 -1.26 15.36
N THR A 174 -21.99 -2.24 15.73
CA THR A 174 -21.66 -2.52 17.12
C THR A 174 -20.17 -2.62 17.33
N VAL A 175 -19.71 -2.17 18.50
CA VAL A 175 -18.36 -2.41 18.98
C VAL A 175 -18.27 -3.90 19.39
N LEU A 176 -17.51 -4.68 18.63
CA LEU A 176 -17.29 -6.10 18.92
C LEU A 176 -16.37 -6.27 20.11
N TRP A 177 -15.41 -5.38 20.24
CA TRP A 177 -14.40 -5.43 21.28
C TRP A 177 -13.81 -4.05 21.52
N PHE A 178 -13.57 -3.72 22.79
CA PHE A 178 -12.91 -2.48 23.23
C PHE A 178 -11.93 -2.79 24.34
N ASN A 179 -10.75 -2.21 24.30
CA ASN A 179 -9.79 -2.26 25.39
C ASN A 179 -8.79 -1.11 25.33
N THR A 180 -7.97 -1.01 26.38
CA THR A 180 -6.86 -0.07 26.47
C THR A 180 -5.58 -0.81 26.80
N ILE A 181 -4.49 -0.50 26.10
CA ILE A 181 -3.16 -1.00 26.37
C ILE A 181 -2.31 0.17 26.86
N LYS A 182 -1.73 0.02 28.05
CA LYS A 182 -0.71 0.94 28.52
C LYS A 182 0.63 0.49 27.95
N LEU A 183 1.22 1.34 27.11
CA LEU A 183 2.54 1.09 26.53
C LEU A 183 3.62 1.30 27.59
N GLU A 184 4.51 0.33 27.76
CA GLU A 184 5.60 0.36 28.73
C GLU A 184 6.89 0.85 28.06
N GLY A 185 7.56 1.84 28.68
CA GLY A 185 8.86 2.32 28.25
C GLY A 185 8.86 3.11 26.95
N ASN A 186 9.99 3.11 26.23
CA ASN A 186 10.19 3.84 24.97
C ASN A 186 9.46 3.18 23.77
N GLN A 187 8.31 2.59 23.98
CA GLN A 187 7.47 2.03 22.93
C GLN A 187 6.74 3.12 22.12
N MET A 188 7.01 4.39 22.39
CA MET A 188 6.32 5.54 21.79
C MET A 188 6.68 5.81 20.33
N ASP A 189 7.84 5.33 19.87
CA ASP A 189 8.26 5.47 18.46
C ASP A 189 7.77 4.29 17.58
N MET A 190 6.73 3.60 18.02
CA MET A 190 6.25 2.42 17.32
C MET A 190 5.37 2.80 16.17
N ASP A 191 5.69 2.23 15.04
CA ASP A 191 4.84 2.29 13.87
C ASP A 191 3.61 1.39 14.05
N PHE A 192 2.50 1.98 14.50
CA PHE A 192 1.21 1.30 14.59
C PHE A 192 0.63 0.91 13.23
N SER A 193 1.29 1.27 12.12
CA SER A 193 0.91 0.78 10.79
C SER A 193 0.98 -0.76 10.71
N SER A 194 1.72 -1.39 11.63
CA SER A 194 1.84 -2.85 11.74
C SER A 194 0.63 -3.55 12.37
N ILE A 195 -0.45 -2.85 12.71
CA ILE A 195 -1.70 -3.49 13.14
C ILE A 195 -2.34 -4.24 11.98
N SER A 196 -2.74 -5.49 12.24
CA SER A 196 -3.56 -6.30 11.31
C SER A 196 -4.89 -6.63 11.96
N ILE A 197 -5.94 -6.73 11.16
CA ILE A 197 -7.27 -7.19 11.57
C ILE A 197 -7.73 -8.30 10.63
N ASN A 198 -8.35 -9.34 11.19
CA ASN A 198 -8.96 -10.39 10.40
C ASN A 198 -10.46 -10.13 10.13
N ASN A 199 -11.09 -10.94 9.29
CA ASN A 199 -12.50 -10.81 8.94
C ASN A 199 -13.46 -11.13 10.12
N ALA A 200 -12.97 -11.72 11.21
CA ALA A 200 -13.73 -11.89 12.45
C ALA A 200 -13.69 -10.65 13.36
N GLY A 201 -12.88 -9.65 13.01
CA GLY A 201 -12.69 -8.44 13.82
C GLY A 201 -11.65 -8.60 14.93
N GLU A 202 -10.85 -9.65 14.90
CA GLU A 202 -9.73 -9.83 15.84
C GLU A 202 -8.53 -9.02 15.36
N PHE A 203 -7.85 -8.32 16.27
CA PHE A 203 -6.66 -7.57 15.95
C PHE A 203 -5.40 -8.30 16.37
N PHE A 204 -4.32 -7.98 15.68
CA PHE A 204 -2.96 -8.43 15.93
C PHE A 204 -2.02 -7.25 15.86
N LEU A 205 -1.34 -6.97 16.95
CA LEU A 205 -0.38 -5.87 17.08
C LEU A 205 0.98 -6.44 17.49
N PRO A 206 1.86 -6.76 16.55
CA PRO A 206 3.24 -7.11 16.84
C PRO A 206 4.06 -5.84 17.09
N LEU A 207 4.76 -5.80 18.22
CA LEU A 207 5.61 -4.69 18.61
C LEU A 207 7.04 -5.16 18.85
N ARG A 208 8.02 -4.50 18.24
CA ARG A 208 9.44 -4.79 18.51
C ARG A 208 9.80 -4.32 19.92
N ASN A 209 10.53 -5.13 20.65
CA ASN A 209 11.09 -4.73 21.93
C ASN A 209 12.38 -3.91 21.70
N LEU A 210 12.32 -2.59 21.82
CA LEU A 210 13.47 -1.70 21.57
C LEU A 210 14.65 -1.93 22.52
N ASN A 211 14.39 -2.46 23.72
CA ASN A 211 15.45 -2.79 24.70
C ASN A 211 16.07 -4.18 24.43
N LYS A 212 15.32 -5.06 23.78
CA LYS A 212 15.72 -6.42 23.42
C LYS A 212 15.33 -6.69 21.98
N LEU A 213 16.10 -6.20 21.03
CA LEU A 213 15.80 -6.19 19.59
C LEU A 213 15.48 -7.60 19.02
N GLN A 214 15.86 -8.66 19.73
CA GLN A 214 15.54 -10.04 19.37
C GLN A 214 14.15 -10.50 19.80
N GLN A 215 13.35 -9.66 20.45
CA GLN A 215 12.02 -10.01 20.96
C GLN A 215 10.93 -9.19 20.30
N LEU A 216 9.82 -9.85 20.02
CA LEU A 216 8.56 -9.24 19.64
C LEU A 216 7.53 -9.43 20.75
N TYR A 217 6.79 -8.38 21.10
CA TYR A 217 5.58 -8.49 21.88
C TYR A 217 4.39 -8.59 20.92
N MET A 218 3.61 -9.63 21.05
CA MET A 218 2.39 -9.84 20.30
C MET A 218 1.18 -9.55 21.19
N TYR A 219 0.42 -8.53 20.83
CA TYR A 219 -0.88 -8.25 21.44
C TYR A 219 -1.97 -8.70 20.47
N SER A 220 -2.93 -9.47 20.94
CA SER A 220 -4.04 -9.95 20.12
C SER A 220 -5.35 -9.97 20.87
N SER A 221 -6.45 -9.72 20.17
CA SER A 221 -7.79 -10.01 20.67
C SER A 221 -8.25 -11.38 20.18
N VAL A 222 -9.20 -11.94 20.89
CA VAL A 222 -9.88 -13.16 20.49
C VAL A 222 -11.37 -12.96 20.68
N THR A 223 -12.16 -13.30 19.68
CA THR A 223 -13.62 -13.21 19.73
C THR A 223 -14.19 -13.87 20.97
N GLY A 224 -15.07 -13.16 21.67
CA GLY A 224 -15.68 -13.62 22.90
C GLY A 224 -14.86 -13.42 24.19
N ARG A 225 -13.61 -12.95 24.09
CA ARG A 225 -12.80 -12.57 25.27
C ARG A 225 -12.78 -11.07 25.47
N LYS A 226 -12.91 -10.60 26.71
CA LYS A 226 -12.82 -9.17 27.03
C LYS A 226 -11.39 -8.65 27.02
N ASN A 227 -10.42 -9.47 27.47
CA ASN A 227 -9.02 -9.05 27.60
C ASN A 227 -8.22 -9.48 26.37
N PHE A 228 -7.23 -8.67 26.01
CA PHE A 228 -6.22 -9.05 25.02
C PHE A 228 -5.28 -10.12 25.57
N ILE A 229 -4.64 -10.85 24.65
CA ILE A 229 -3.56 -11.78 24.94
C ILE A 229 -2.25 -11.07 24.62
N ARG A 230 -1.24 -11.27 25.48
CA ARG A 230 0.12 -10.79 25.25
C ARG A 230 1.08 -11.96 25.27
N ASP A 231 1.69 -12.22 24.13
CA ASP A 231 2.76 -13.21 23.98
C ASP A 231 4.10 -12.53 23.73
N THR A 232 5.19 -13.24 23.99
CA THR A 232 6.55 -12.79 23.70
C THR A 232 7.22 -13.80 22.79
N ILE A 233 7.60 -13.37 21.60
CA ILE A 233 8.29 -14.19 20.61
C ILE A 233 9.76 -13.85 20.65
N SER A 234 10.63 -14.83 20.89
CA SER A 234 12.07 -14.65 20.91
C SER A 234 12.70 -15.24 19.66
N LEU A 235 13.55 -14.45 18.97
CA LEU A 235 14.18 -14.81 17.70
C LEU A 235 15.67 -15.16 17.85
N GLY A 236 16.11 -15.51 19.05
CA GLY A 236 17.49 -15.88 19.32
C GLY A 236 18.41 -14.67 19.41
N ASP A 237 19.62 -14.76 18.85
CA ASP A 237 20.68 -13.77 19.00
C ASP A 237 20.81 -12.82 17.79
N VAL A 238 19.70 -12.31 17.29
CA VAL A 238 19.61 -11.42 16.13
C VAL A 238 18.93 -10.09 16.47
N ALA A 239 19.14 -9.06 15.62
CA ALA A 239 18.39 -7.82 15.65
C ALA A 239 17.39 -7.79 14.49
N LEU A 240 16.17 -7.36 14.77
CA LEU A 240 15.12 -7.13 13.76
C LEU A 240 15.16 -5.67 13.32
N PHE A 241 15.21 -5.44 12.02
CA PHE A 241 15.29 -4.07 11.49
C PHE A 241 13.94 -3.49 11.13
N ASP A 242 13.07 -4.31 10.56
CA ASP A 242 11.70 -3.94 10.24
C ASP A 242 10.72 -5.08 10.58
N LEU A 243 9.44 -4.79 10.42
CA LEU A 243 8.37 -5.72 10.74
C LEU A 243 7.17 -5.42 9.85
N PHE A 244 6.79 -6.38 9.04
CA PHE A 244 5.61 -6.32 8.19
C PHE A 244 4.66 -7.48 8.50
N PRO A 245 3.50 -7.24 9.12
CA PRO A 245 2.50 -8.25 9.39
C PRO A 245 1.45 -8.29 8.27
N ALA A 246 0.97 -9.50 7.97
CA ALA A 246 -0.17 -9.75 7.08
C ALA A 246 -0.98 -10.92 7.63
N TYR A 247 -2.29 -10.76 7.76
CA TYR A 247 -3.13 -11.85 8.24
C TYR A 247 -3.57 -12.75 7.09
N ASP A 248 -3.29 -14.03 7.21
CA ASP A 248 -3.72 -15.06 6.26
C ASP A 248 -5.11 -15.56 6.64
N GLN A 249 -6.12 -15.12 5.89
CA GLN A 249 -7.51 -15.50 6.13
C GLN A 249 -7.78 -16.95 5.79
N VAL A 250 -7.02 -17.55 4.86
CA VAL A 250 -7.20 -18.95 4.44
C VAL A 250 -6.66 -19.87 5.52
N HIS A 251 -5.45 -19.63 6.00
CA HIS A 251 -4.77 -20.50 6.98
C HIS A 251 -4.97 -20.03 8.43
N GLN A 252 -5.75 -18.96 8.64
CA GLN A 252 -6.10 -18.42 9.97
C GLN A 252 -4.87 -18.18 10.85
N CYS A 253 -3.88 -17.47 10.33
CA CYS A 253 -2.66 -17.12 11.05
C CYS A 253 -2.15 -15.74 10.67
N LEU A 254 -1.45 -15.09 11.60
CA LEU A 254 -0.68 -13.90 11.29
C LEU A 254 0.67 -14.31 10.72
N VAL A 255 0.96 -13.85 9.52
CA VAL A 255 2.29 -13.93 8.92
C VAL A 255 3.04 -12.64 9.24
N MET A 256 4.23 -12.75 9.77
CA MET A 256 5.11 -11.62 10.04
C MET A 256 6.45 -11.85 9.36
N THR A 257 6.97 -10.85 8.69
CA THR A 257 8.28 -10.90 8.07
C THR A 257 8.98 -9.56 8.19
N GLY A 258 10.27 -9.58 7.97
CA GLY A 258 11.12 -8.40 7.98
C GLY A 258 12.58 -8.81 7.79
N LEU A 259 13.45 -7.84 7.89
CA LEU A 259 14.88 -8.01 7.79
C LEU A 259 15.50 -8.24 9.17
N TYR A 260 16.48 -9.13 9.24
CA TYR A 260 17.27 -9.34 10.45
C TYR A 260 18.77 -9.22 10.17
N GLY A 261 19.53 -8.97 11.21
CA GLY A 261 21.00 -8.95 11.19
C GLY A 261 21.60 -9.17 12.55
N ASP A 262 22.92 -8.93 12.67
CA ASP A 262 23.59 -9.01 13.95
C ASP A 262 23.19 -7.85 14.87
N LYS A 263 23.19 -8.06 16.20
CA LYS A 263 22.81 -7.07 17.21
C LYS A 263 23.51 -5.71 17.10
N ASN A 264 24.77 -5.71 16.62
CA ASN A 264 25.59 -4.51 16.54
C ASN A 264 25.79 -4.02 15.09
N SER A 265 25.01 -4.55 14.15
CA SER A 265 25.06 -4.18 12.74
C SER A 265 23.81 -3.42 12.32
N SER A 266 23.97 -2.47 11.41
CA SER A 266 22.85 -1.85 10.70
C SER A 266 22.56 -2.53 9.37
N ARG A 267 23.18 -3.68 9.08
CA ARG A 267 23.06 -4.38 7.81
C ARG A 267 22.29 -5.68 7.95
N ALA A 268 21.35 -5.88 7.07
CA ALA A 268 20.53 -7.07 7.01
C ALA A 268 21.34 -8.26 6.48
N LYS A 269 21.18 -9.42 7.12
CA LYS A 269 21.76 -10.70 6.73
C LYS A 269 20.77 -11.66 6.12
N GLY A 270 19.47 -11.36 6.23
CA GLY A 270 18.42 -12.21 5.70
C GLY A 270 17.04 -11.69 6.05
N PHE A 271 16.05 -12.46 5.62
CA PHE A 271 14.67 -12.29 6.05
C PHE A 271 14.36 -13.23 7.21
N TYR A 272 13.47 -12.82 8.10
CA TYR A 272 12.78 -13.72 9.00
C TYR A 272 11.34 -13.91 8.53
N PHE A 273 10.76 -15.08 8.80
CA PHE A 273 9.39 -15.43 8.49
C PHE A 273 8.76 -16.13 9.69
N ILE A 274 7.68 -15.59 10.20
CA ILE A 274 7.00 -16.09 11.40
C ILE A 274 5.54 -16.32 11.07
N ARG A 275 5.02 -17.49 11.44
CA ARG A 275 3.58 -17.73 11.51
C ARG A 275 3.16 -17.80 12.97
N TYR A 276 2.19 -16.98 13.30
CA TYR A 276 1.65 -16.88 14.65
C TYR A 276 0.16 -17.23 14.66
N ARG A 277 -0.22 -18.13 15.57
CA ARG A 277 -1.60 -18.42 15.93
C ARG A 277 -1.74 -18.28 17.43
N VAL A 278 -2.84 -17.67 17.86
CA VAL A 278 -3.10 -17.49 19.29
C VAL A 278 -3.19 -18.85 19.98
N GLY A 279 -2.42 -19.02 21.05
CA GLY A 279 -2.42 -20.26 21.85
C GLY A 279 -1.59 -21.40 21.28
N SER A 280 -0.78 -21.15 20.26
CA SER A 280 0.19 -22.09 19.70
C SER A 280 1.59 -21.49 19.71
N ASP A 281 2.61 -22.34 19.76
CA ASP A 281 3.98 -21.89 19.57
C ASP A 281 4.16 -21.29 18.17
N PRO A 282 4.85 -20.16 18.01
CA PRO A 282 5.10 -19.57 16.72
C PRO A 282 6.06 -20.41 15.89
N GLU A 283 5.75 -20.59 14.61
CA GLU A 283 6.66 -21.16 13.63
C GLU A 283 7.64 -20.06 13.16
N ILE A 284 8.95 -20.24 13.38
CA ILE A 284 9.97 -19.21 13.11
C ILE A 284 11.00 -19.76 12.12
N HIS A 285 11.19 -19.06 11.01
CA HIS A 285 12.19 -19.39 9.99
C HIS A 285 13.11 -18.19 9.77
N MET A 286 14.43 -18.46 9.77
CA MET A 286 15.46 -17.47 9.47
C MET A 286 16.04 -17.82 8.10
N LEU A 287 15.97 -16.91 7.16
CA LEU A 287 16.28 -17.09 5.74
C LEU A 287 17.48 -16.19 5.37
N PRO A 288 18.71 -16.69 5.52
CA PRO A 288 19.92 -15.91 5.25
C PRO A 288 20.07 -15.61 3.76
N PHE A 289 20.60 -14.43 3.45
CA PHE A 289 20.99 -14.09 2.09
C PHE A 289 22.20 -14.93 1.68
N ASP A 290 22.15 -15.53 0.51
CA ASP A 290 23.29 -16.22 -0.07
C ASP A 290 24.23 -15.26 -0.81
N GLU A 291 25.39 -15.77 -1.18
CA GLU A 291 26.42 -15.03 -1.90
C GLU A 291 25.94 -14.54 -3.27
N SER A 292 25.09 -15.31 -3.93
CA SER A 292 24.53 -14.96 -5.24
C SER A 292 23.70 -13.68 -5.16
N LEU A 293 22.73 -13.62 -4.24
CA LEU A 293 21.90 -12.44 -4.03
C LEU A 293 22.72 -11.22 -3.59
N LEU A 294 23.65 -11.42 -2.65
CA LEU A 294 24.52 -10.33 -2.17
C LEU A 294 25.42 -9.78 -3.27
N THR A 295 25.95 -10.64 -4.13
CA THR A 295 26.75 -10.22 -5.28
C THR A 295 25.91 -9.52 -6.34
N GLU A 296 24.72 -10.00 -6.58
CA GLU A 296 23.79 -9.39 -7.53
C GLU A 296 23.39 -7.97 -7.11
N VAL A 297 23.05 -7.78 -5.83
CA VAL A 297 22.60 -6.48 -5.30
C VAL A 297 23.77 -5.51 -5.13
N ASN A 298 24.87 -5.94 -4.50
CA ASN A 298 25.99 -5.06 -4.15
C ASN A 298 27.05 -4.93 -5.27
N GLY A 299 27.04 -5.81 -6.28
CA GLY A 299 28.07 -5.90 -7.33
C GLY A 299 29.25 -6.80 -6.95
N ARG A 300 30.06 -7.15 -7.95
CA ARG A 300 31.10 -8.20 -7.85
C ARG A 300 32.28 -7.89 -6.92
N ASN A 301 32.49 -6.63 -6.55
CA ASN A 301 33.68 -6.22 -5.76
C ASN A 301 33.32 -5.85 -4.31
N VAL A 302 32.17 -6.25 -3.83
CA VAL A 302 31.69 -5.92 -2.47
C VAL A 302 31.91 -7.13 -1.56
N ASP A 303 32.30 -6.84 -0.32
CA ASP A 303 32.42 -7.84 0.73
C ASP A 303 31.03 -8.40 1.08
N VAL A 304 30.73 -9.59 0.58
CA VAL A 304 29.45 -10.27 0.76
C VAL A 304 29.13 -10.58 2.22
N THR A 305 30.13 -10.62 3.09
CA THR A 305 29.93 -10.87 4.53
C THR A 305 29.25 -9.71 5.25
N ARG A 306 29.22 -8.52 4.63
CA ARG A 306 28.66 -7.31 5.23
C ARG A 306 27.13 -7.25 5.21
N GLY A 307 26.46 -8.05 4.38
CA GLY A 307 25.00 -8.01 4.21
C GLY A 307 24.51 -6.76 3.43
N LEU A 308 23.21 -6.49 3.49
CA LEU A 308 22.54 -5.41 2.77
C LEU A 308 22.19 -4.23 3.69
N SER A 309 22.29 -3.00 3.18
CA SER A 309 21.85 -1.78 3.88
C SER A 309 20.71 -1.10 3.14
N ASP A 310 19.93 -0.33 3.87
CA ASP A 310 18.88 0.56 3.35
C ASP A 310 17.71 -0.16 2.65
N PHE A 311 17.62 -1.47 2.77
CA PHE A 311 16.43 -2.22 2.36
C PHE A 311 15.38 -2.22 3.47
N THR A 312 14.11 -2.10 3.08
CA THR A 312 12.94 -2.24 3.95
C THR A 312 11.88 -3.08 3.27
N VAL A 313 11.16 -3.91 4.04
CA VAL A 313 10.02 -4.68 3.51
C VAL A 313 8.85 -3.73 3.25
N GLN A 314 8.43 -3.64 2.01
CA GLN A 314 7.34 -2.76 1.57
C GLN A 314 6.00 -3.48 1.52
N ARG A 315 6.00 -4.74 1.11
CA ARG A 315 4.78 -5.55 0.93
C ARG A 315 5.05 -7.03 1.17
N VAL A 316 3.98 -7.73 1.50
CA VAL A 316 3.94 -9.19 1.54
C VAL A 316 2.74 -9.64 0.73
N ALA A 317 2.95 -10.49 -0.25
CA ALA A 317 1.88 -11.17 -0.97
C ALA A 317 1.74 -12.59 -0.42
N LEU A 318 0.63 -12.86 0.27
CA LEU A 318 0.31 -14.19 0.76
C LEU A 318 -0.11 -15.09 -0.40
N ARG A 319 0.35 -16.32 -0.39
CA ARG A 319 0.03 -17.34 -1.40
C ARG A 319 -1.09 -18.24 -0.90
N GLN A 320 -1.90 -18.75 -1.81
CA GLN A 320 -3.01 -19.63 -1.46
C GLN A 320 -2.58 -20.96 -0.82
N ASP A 321 -1.34 -21.40 -1.08
CA ASP A 321 -0.75 -22.59 -0.48
C ASP A 321 -0.24 -22.37 0.97
N GLY A 322 -0.31 -21.14 1.47
CA GLY A 322 0.22 -20.75 2.78
C GLY A 322 1.66 -20.26 2.75
N GLY A 323 2.29 -20.20 1.57
CA GLY A 323 3.57 -19.51 1.38
C GLY A 323 3.39 -18.00 1.30
N ALA A 324 4.48 -17.28 1.03
CA ALA A 324 4.46 -15.83 0.88
C ALA A 324 5.52 -15.35 -0.11
N VAL A 325 5.31 -14.18 -0.73
CA VAL A 325 6.35 -13.44 -1.44
C VAL A 325 6.61 -12.16 -0.66
N VAL A 326 7.82 -12.04 -0.12
CA VAL A 326 8.31 -10.84 0.56
C VAL A 326 8.91 -9.89 -0.46
N ILE A 327 8.53 -8.63 -0.40
CA ILE A 327 8.98 -7.59 -1.32
C ILE A 327 9.69 -6.52 -0.51
N ALA A 328 11.01 -6.46 -0.62
CA ALA A 328 11.84 -5.45 0.00
C ALA A 328 12.37 -4.48 -1.06
N GLU A 329 12.42 -3.20 -0.76
CA GLU A 329 12.86 -2.13 -1.63
C GLU A 329 14.05 -1.38 -1.01
N LEU A 330 15.01 -1.01 -1.81
CA LEU A 330 16.14 -0.16 -1.40
C LEU A 330 15.65 1.28 -1.32
N VAL A 331 15.58 1.81 -0.10
CA VAL A 331 15.06 3.15 0.17
C VAL A 331 16.11 3.97 0.91
N LYS A 332 16.45 5.14 0.34
CA LYS A 332 17.36 6.10 0.98
C LYS A 332 16.74 7.48 1.02
N GLU A 333 16.85 8.13 2.15
CA GLU A 333 16.46 9.50 2.35
C GLU A 333 17.66 10.32 2.86
N TYR A 334 17.97 11.40 2.19
CA TYR A 334 19.06 12.28 2.56
C TYR A 334 18.56 13.71 2.78
N SER A 335 18.52 14.14 4.02
CA SER A 335 18.27 15.54 4.36
C SER A 335 19.55 16.36 4.17
N ARG A 336 19.54 17.26 3.22
CA ARG A 336 20.64 18.21 2.98
C ARG A 336 20.31 19.56 3.61
N ARG A 337 21.20 20.06 4.44
CA ARG A 337 21.10 21.40 5.00
C ARG A 337 21.88 22.36 4.10
N SER A 338 21.28 23.53 3.81
CA SER A 338 22.04 24.61 3.16
C SER A 338 23.23 25.00 4.04
N SER A 339 24.41 25.07 3.44
CA SER A 339 25.63 25.52 4.12
C SER A 339 25.65 27.05 4.33
N LEU A 340 24.78 27.77 3.64
CA LEU A 340 24.67 29.23 3.72
C LEU A 340 23.38 29.61 4.47
N PRO A 341 23.46 30.29 5.62
CA PRO A 341 22.30 30.86 6.27
C PRO A 341 21.74 31.99 5.40
N MET A 342 20.55 31.83 4.83
CA MET A 342 19.82 32.93 4.23
C MET A 342 19.27 33.86 5.32
N GLN A 343 19.67 35.11 5.32
CA GLN A 343 19.12 36.13 6.18
C GLN A 343 17.85 36.70 5.51
N ARG A 344 16.71 36.52 6.12
CA ARG A 344 15.47 37.22 5.73
C ARG A 344 15.41 38.57 6.47
N ASP A 345 14.74 39.55 5.88
CA ASP A 345 14.58 40.92 6.36
C ASP A 345 14.05 41.08 7.80
N ASN A 346 13.59 40.01 8.43
CA ASN A 346 13.05 39.98 9.80
C ASN A 346 14.01 39.38 10.84
N GLY A 347 15.27 39.16 10.52
CA GLY A 347 16.26 38.65 11.48
C GLY A 347 16.12 37.16 11.84
N ALA A 348 15.17 36.44 11.25
CA ALA A 348 15.01 35.00 11.44
C ALA A 348 15.89 34.21 10.45
N PHE A 349 16.80 33.41 10.99
CA PHE A 349 17.59 32.49 10.19
C PHE A 349 16.72 31.25 9.87
N MET A 350 16.22 31.14 8.63
CA MET A 350 15.70 29.88 8.13
C MET A 350 16.86 29.05 7.56
N ARG A 351 16.97 27.82 8.02
CA ARG A 351 17.81 26.81 7.39
C ARG A 351 16.96 26.16 6.32
N ASP A 352 17.04 26.64 5.09
CA ASP A 352 16.49 25.94 3.95
C ASP A 352 17.33 24.68 3.74
N GLY A 353 16.72 23.54 3.99
CA GLY A 353 17.25 22.23 3.64
C GLY A 353 16.33 21.62 2.61
N TRP A 354 16.81 20.69 1.83
CA TRP A 354 16.01 19.85 0.95
C TRP A 354 16.23 18.38 1.28
N VAL A 355 15.24 17.58 0.93
CA VAL A 355 15.26 16.14 1.16
C VAL A 355 15.29 15.43 -0.20
N ASP A 356 16.32 14.61 -0.39
CA ASP A 356 16.45 13.73 -1.56
C ASP A 356 15.94 12.35 -1.22
N TYR A 357 15.07 11.81 -2.06
CA TYR A 357 14.50 10.47 -1.95
C TYR A 357 14.99 9.58 -3.07
N TYR A 358 15.49 8.39 -2.72
CA TYR A 358 15.91 7.35 -3.65
C TYR A 358 15.12 6.08 -3.37
N PHE A 359 14.41 5.58 -4.38
CA PHE A 359 13.70 4.30 -4.35
C PHE A 359 14.27 3.45 -5.48
N GLU A 360 15.09 2.50 -5.12
CA GLU A 360 15.91 1.76 -6.08
C GLU A 360 15.46 0.29 -6.17
N ASP A 361 16.37 -0.62 -6.42
CA ASP A 361 16.11 -2.03 -6.67
C ASP A 361 15.17 -2.69 -5.64
N MET A 362 14.41 -3.68 -6.08
CA MET A 362 13.54 -4.48 -5.23
C MET A 362 14.06 -5.92 -5.18
N ILE A 363 14.02 -6.52 -4.00
CA ILE A 363 14.24 -7.95 -3.79
C ILE A 363 12.90 -8.61 -3.59
N LEU A 364 12.59 -9.60 -4.42
CA LEU A 364 11.48 -10.51 -4.23
C LEU A 364 12.02 -11.81 -3.67
N PHE A 365 11.42 -12.26 -2.57
CA PHE A 365 11.83 -13.49 -1.92
C PHE A 365 10.60 -14.35 -1.64
N ALA A 366 10.46 -15.44 -2.40
CA ALA A 366 9.34 -16.36 -2.25
C ALA A 366 9.67 -17.45 -1.24
N ILE A 367 8.71 -17.71 -0.37
CA ILE A 367 8.80 -18.65 0.75
C ILE A 367 7.74 -19.72 0.56
N ASN A 368 8.14 -20.98 0.69
CA ASN A 368 7.24 -22.14 0.66
C ASN A 368 6.37 -22.23 1.94
N PRO A 369 5.29 -23.02 1.90
CA PRO A 369 4.47 -23.28 3.09
C PRO A 369 5.23 -23.84 4.29
N ASP A 370 6.32 -24.54 4.10
CA ASP A 370 7.18 -25.10 5.16
C ASP A 370 8.23 -24.09 5.68
N GLY A 371 8.20 -22.84 5.20
CA GLY A 371 9.14 -21.79 5.59
C GLY A 371 10.49 -21.83 4.89
N THR A 372 10.70 -22.70 3.90
CA THR A 372 11.93 -22.74 3.09
C THR A 372 11.88 -21.74 1.93
N GLU A 373 13.04 -21.39 1.39
CA GLU A 373 13.13 -20.58 0.17
C GLU A 373 12.53 -21.34 -1.03
N HIS A 374 11.70 -20.65 -1.82
CA HIS A 374 11.18 -21.16 -3.09
C HIS A 374 11.99 -20.64 -4.27
N TRP A 375 12.02 -19.32 -4.42
CA TRP A 375 12.82 -18.58 -5.39
C TRP A 375 13.10 -17.17 -4.87
N LYS A 376 14.07 -16.49 -5.45
CA LYS A 376 14.37 -15.09 -5.18
C LYS A 376 14.84 -14.39 -6.45
N GLU A 377 14.49 -13.12 -6.57
CA GLU A 377 14.77 -12.32 -7.76
C GLU A 377 15.02 -10.86 -7.39
N VAL A 378 15.80 -10.16 -8.23
CA VAL A 378 16.08 -8.74 -8.08
C VAL A 378 15.49 -7.97 -9.24
N LEU A 379 14.50 -7.11 -8.96
CA LEU A 379 13.91 -6.21 -9.95
C LEU A 379 14.65 -4.88 -9.95
N ARG A 380 15.24 -4.54 -11.09
CA ARG A 380 16.04 -3.32 -11.24
C ARG A 380 15.14 -2.12 -11.46
N LYS A 381 15.20 -1.17 -10.55
CA LYS A 381 14.45 0.08 -10.57
C LYS A 381 15.34 1.22 -10.05
N ARG A 382 15.15 2.42 -10.57
CA ARG A 382 15.89 3.59 -10.09
C ARG A 382 15.03 4.83 -10.15
N GLN A 383 14.56 5.28 -9.00
CA GLN A 383 13.75 6.48 -8.87
C GLN A 383 14.48 7.49 -7.97
N TYR A 384 14.37 8.75 -8.34
CA TYR A 384 14.88 9.87 -7.57
C TYR A 384 13.86 11.01 -7.59
N SER A 385 13.56 11.55 -6.41
CA SER A 385 12.74 12.75 -6.27
C SER A 385 13.31 13.66 -5.18
N GLN A 386 12.80 14.89 -5.08
CA GLN A 386 13.27 15.89 -4.14
C GLN A 386 12.11 16.75 -3.67
N ASP A 387 12.01 16.95 -2.33
CA ASP A 387 11.04 17.83 -1.66
C ASP A 387 9.57 17.55 -2.05
N ASP A 388 9.23 16.30 -2.32
CA ASP A 388 7.90 15.87 -2.71
C ASP A 388 7.35 14.76 -1.82
N ASP A 389 7.95 14.54 -0.64
CA ASP A 389 7.58 13.48 0.31
C ASP A 389 7.55 12.08 -0.34
N ALA A 390 8.30 11.91 -1.43
CA ALA A 390 8.37 10.68 -2.23
C ALA A 390 7.01 10.18 -2.74
N ILE A 391 6.01 11.05 -2.91
CA ILE A 391 4.64 10.66 -3.28
C ILE A 391 4.53 9.99 -4.66
N TYR A 392 5.51 10.23 -5.54
CA TYR A 392 5.57 9.63 -6.88
C TYR A 392 6.53 8.43 -6.95
N SER A 393 7.20 8.12 -5.85
CA SER A 393 8.20 7.05 -5.76
C SER A 393 7.60 5.72 -5.30
N SER A 394 8.43 4.64 -5.32
CA SER A 394 8.02 3.27 -5.04
C SER A 394 7.09 2.70 -6.12
N PHE A 395 6.24 1.75 -5.80
CA PHE A 395 5.46 0.97 -6.76
C PHE A 395 4.03 0.72 -6.27
N PHE A 396 3.16 0.40 -7.20
CA PHE A 396 1.87 -0.23 -6.96
C PHE A 396 1.97 -1.72 -7.21
N LEU A 397 1.53 -2.53 -6.26
CA LEU A 397 1.45 -3.98 -6.40
C LEU A 397 0.04 -4.39 -6.81
N PHE A 398 -0.08 -4.84 -8.04
CA PHE A 398 -1.28 -5.43 -8.58
C PHE A 398 -1.20 -6.96 -8.47
N LYS A 399 -2.18 -7.58 -7.81
CA LYS A 399 -2.17 -9.02 -7.52
C LYS A 399 -3.25 -9.74 -8.31
N THR A 400 -2.85 -10.76 -9.05
CA THR A 400 -3.77 -11.73 -9.65
C THR A 400 -3.50 -13.13 -9.07
N PRO A 401 -4.37 -14.11 -9.29
CA PRO A 401 -4.12 -15.47 -8.84
C PRO A 401 -2.81 -16.08 -9.35
N GLU A 402 -2.37 -15.68 -10.55
CA GLU A 402 -1.22 -16.28 -11.24
C GLU A 402 0.04 -15.40 -11.24
N ARG A 403 -0.11 -14.08 -11.10
CA ARG A 403 0.97 -13.11 -11.31
C ARG A 403 0.94 -11.96 -10.30
N LEU A 404 2.12 -11.43 -10.05
CA LEU A 404 2.31 -10.13 -9.39
C LEU A 404 2.76 -9.13 -10.45
N ARG A 405 2.06 -7.99 -10.57
CA ARG A 405 2.48 -6.89 -11.44
C ARG A 405 2.93 -5.71 -10.58
N PHE A 406 4.08 -5.18 -10.90
CA PHE A 406 4.66 -4.00 -10.24
C PHE A 406 4.61 -2.83 -11.20
N LEU A 407 3.90 -1.77 -10.84
CA LEU A 407 3.78 -0.56 -11.65
C LEU A 407 4.49 0.60 -10.96
N PHE A 408 5.30 1.34 -11.65
CA PHE A 408 6.06 2.45 -11.08
C PHE A 408 6.46 3.49 -12.14
N ASN A 409 6.73 4.71 -11.70
CA ASN A 409 7.31 5.73 -12.57
C ASN A 409 8.80 5.40 -12.77
N ASP A 410 9.22 5.14 -14.01
CA ASP A 410 10.63 4.91 -14.34
C ASP A 410 11.46 6.17 -14.17
N GLU A 411 10.93 7.31 -14.61
CA GLU A 411 11.49 8.64 -14.36
C GLU A 411 10.46 9.59 -13.73
N ILE A 412 10.88 10.30 -12.68
CA ILE A 412 9.98 11.21 -11.94
C ILE A 412 10.16 12.67 -12.39
N LYS A 413 11.34 13.04 -12.91
CA LYS A 413 11.69 14.44 -13.17
C LYS A 413 11.44 14.93 -14.60
N GLN A 414 11.69 14.13 -15.62
CA GLN A 414 11.70 14.60 -17.01
C GLN A 414 10.61 13.99 -17.89
N GLU A 415 10.62 12.69 -18.05
CA GLU A 415 9.70 11.97 -18.93
C GLU A 415 9.05 10.86 -18.13
N ASN A 416 7.78 11.03 -17.79
CA ASN A 416 7.08 10.06 -16.96
C ASN A 416 6.73 8.82 -17.81
N THR A 417 7.68 7.93 -17.97
CA THR A 417 7.41 6.58 -18.47
C THR A 417 6.98 5.72 -17.31
N VAL A 418 5.90 4.98 -17.48
CA VAL A 418 5.46 3.98 -16.54
C VAL A 418 6.08 2.65 -16.93
N GLY A 419 6.99 2.19 -16.09
CA GLY A 419 7.56 0.86 -16.17
C GLY A 419 6.75 -0.15 -15.35
N GLY A 420 6.88 -1.40 -15.70
CA GLY A 420 6.27 -2.48 -14.95
C GLY A 420 7.11 -3.75 -15.00
N TYR A 421 6.91 -4.59 -13.99
CA TYR A 421 7.36 -5.97 -13.97
C TYR A 421 6.17 -6.89 -13.79
N GLU A 422 6.15 -7.98 -14.53
CA GLU A 422 5.28 -9.12 -14.29
C GLU A 422 6.11 -10.28 -13.75
N VAL A 423 5.63 -10.88 -12.66
CA VAL A 423 6.32 -11.98 -11.98
C VAL A 423 5.34 -13.12 -11.78
N THR A 424 5.66 -14.28 -12.31
CA THR A 424 4.83 -15.49 -12.16
C THR A 424 5.07 -16.18 -10.82
N GLY A 425 4.18 -17.11 -10.45
CA GLY A 425 4.30 -17.90 -9.22
C GLY A 425 5.61 -18.70 -9.09
N ILE A 426 6.30 -18.99 -10.20
CA ILE A 426 7.57 -19.70 -10.25
C ILE A 426 8.81 -18.79 -10.34
N GLY A 427 8.61 -17.46 -10.27
CA GLY A 427 9.71 -16.49 -10.29
C GLY A 427 10.15 -16.03 -11.69
N TYR A 428 9.43 -16.39 -12.77
CA TYR A 428 9.75 -15.83 -14.08
C TYR A 428 9.36 -14.36 -14.14
N ILE A 429 10.30 -13.51 -14.62
CA ILE A 429 10.16 -12.06 -14.65
C ILE A 429 10.13 -11.57 -16.08
N GLU A 430 9.19 -10.68 -16.37
CA GLU A 430 9.15 -9.90 -17.59
C GLU A 430 9.06 -8.40 -17.25
N ARG A 431 9.96 -7.58 -17.84
CA ARG A 431 9.87 -6.12 -17.73
C ARG A 431 9.13 -5.58 -18.93
N LYS A 432 8.12 -4.74 -18.68
CA LYS A 432 7.31 -4.08 -19.70
C LYS A 432 7.31 -2.57 -19.49
N THR A 433 7.24 -1.81 -20.59
CA THR A 433 6.85 -0.40 -20.54
C THR A 433 5.33 -0.36 -20.63
N VAL A 434 4.69 0.15 -19.59
CA VAL A 434 3.22 0.17 -19.51
C VAL A 434 2.68 1.28 -20.41
N PHE A 435 3.16 2.52 -20.25
CA PHE A 435 2.86 3.63 -21.16
C PHE A 435 3.76 4.83 -20.91
N ASN A 436 3.79 5.76 -21.87
CA ASN A 436 4.47 7.03 -21.73
C ASN A 436 3.46 8.13 -21.35
N THR A 437 3.72 8.83 -20.26
CA THR A 437 2.84 9.86 -19.72
C THR A 437 3.15 11.28 -20.25
N ASP A 438 4.19 11.46 -21.04
CA ASP A 438 4.59 12.77 -21.57
C ASP A 438 3.49 13.48 -22.34
N TYR A 439 2.78 12.74 -23.17
CA TYR A 439 1.70 13.27 -23.99
C TYR A 439 0.57 13.91 -23.18
N GLN A 440 0.35 13.43 -21.93
CA GLN A 440 -0.79 13.80 -21.11
C GLN A 440 -0.39 14.57 -19.84
N LYS A 441 0.90 14.83 -19.66
CA LYS A 441 1.43 15.54 -18.49
C LYS A 441 1.01 14.92 -17.15
N LEU A 442 0.78 13.61 -17.14
CA LEU A 442 0.40 12.86 -15.96
C LEU A 442 1.58 12.74 -14.98
N LYS A 443 1.29 12.69 -13.69
CA LYS A 443 2.24 12.40 -12.63
C LYS A 443 1.59 11.46 -11.65
N LEU A 444 1.85 10.15 -11.81
CA LEU A 444 1.11 9.08 -11.14
C LEU A 444 1.61 8.87 -9.72
N ARG A 445 0.66 8.78 -8.79
CA ARG A 445 0.88 8.46 -7.38
C ARG A 445 0.60 6.98 -7.15
N PHE A 446 1.52 6.11 -7.54
CA PHE A 446 1.33 4.67 -7.49
C PHE A 446 1.05 4.11 -6.10
N ARG A 447 1.60 4.72 -5.03
CA ARG A 447 1.30 4.33 -3.65
C ARG A 447 -0.17 4.49 -3.28
N ASP A 448 -0.85 5.44 -3.89
CA ASP A 448 -2.25 5.76 -3.63
C ASP A 448 -3.20 5.04 -4.60
N GLY A 449 -2.65 4.20 -5.49
CA GLY A 449 -3.45 3.38 -6.39
C GLY A 449 -4.30 2.34 -5.67
N ILE A 450 -5.44 2.01 -6.24
CA ILE A 450 -6.33 0.95 -5.73
C ILE A 450 -6.55 -0.11 -6.80
N GLN A 451 -6.51 -1.37 -6.41
CA GLN A 451 -6.95 -2.47 -7.23
C GLN A 451 -8.46 -2.64 -7.08
N VAL A 452 -9.20 -2.57 -8.18
CA VAL A 452 -10.68 -2.60 -8.17
C VAL A 452 -11.26 -3.91 -8.70
N SER A 453 -10.45 -4.68 -9.44
CA SER A 453 -10.78 -6.05 -9.87
C SER A 453 -9.51 -6.88 -10.11
N ASN A 454 -9.64 -8.11 -10.60
CA ASN A 454 -8.49 -8.96 -10.95
C ASN A 454 -7.68 -8.44 -12.15
N ASN A 455 -8.29 -7.61 -13.00
CA ASN A 455 -7.65 -7.08 -14.20
C ASN A 455 -7.63 -5.55 -14.26
N GLU A 456 -8.02 -4.84 -13.19
CA GLU A 456 -8.20 -3.39 -13.23
C GLU A 456 -7.69 -2.70 -11.98
N CYS A 457 -6.99 -1.59 -12.18
CA CYS A 457 -6.62 -0.67 -11.10
C CYS A 457 -6.87 0.79 -11.48
N ILE A 458 -7.04 1.63 -10.47
CA ILE A 458 -7.19 3.08 -10.60
C ILE A 458 -6.02 3.72 -9.86
N VAL A 459 -5.31 4.62 -10.56
CA VAL A 459 -4.17 5.36 -9.99
C VAL A 459 -4.43 6.85 -10.12
N PRO A 460 -4.30 7.64 -9.05
CA PRO A 460 -4.44 9.09 -9.15
C PRO A 460 -3.18 9.70 -9.77
N SER A 461 -3.38 10.69 -10.62
CA SER A 461 -2.34 11.56 -11.14
C SER A 461 -2.56 12.96 -10.60
N GLU A 462 -1.67 13.44 -9.77
CA GLU A 462 -1.80 14.76 -9.16
C GLU A 462 -0.66 15.68 -9.59
N ARG A 463 -1.02 16.86 -10.11
CA ARG A 463 -0.06 17.89 -10.50
C ARG A 463 -0.66 19.28 -10.39
N ASN A 464 0.03 20.21 -9.73
CA ASN A 464 -0.38 21.63 -9.65
C ASN A 464 -1.83 21.82 -9.14
N ASN A 465 -2.24 21.11 -8.08
CA ASN A 465 -3.60 21.11 -7.54
C ASN A 465 -4.67 20.65 -8.53
N LYS A 466 -4.32 19.78 -9.46
CA LYS A 466 -5.22 19.12 -10.39
C LYS A 466 -5.05 17.62 -10.26
N LEU A 467 -6.15 16.91 -10.26
CA LEU A 467 -6.25 15.46 -10.16
C LEU A 467 -6.85 14.88 -11.44
N ASN A 468 -6.22 13.88 -12.00
CA ASN A 468 -6.83 12.96 -12.94
C ASN A 468 -6.89 11.57 -12.32
N LEU A 469 -7.95 10.84 -12.55
CA LEU A 469 -8.02 9.41 -12.29
C LEU A 469 -7.55 8.66 -13.53
N VAL A 470 -6.67 7.71 -13.36
CA VAL A 470 -6.13 6.88 -14.45
C VAL A 470 -6.53 5.44 -14.20
N ARG A 471 -7.37 4.90 -15.06
CA ARG A 471 -7.82 3.53 -15.05
C ARG A 471 -6.94 2.71 -15.98
N ILE A 472 -6.33 1.65 -15.47
CA ILE A 472 -5.50 0.71 -16.22
C ILE A 472 -6.23 -0.62 -16.20
N VAL A 473 -6.56 -1.14 -17.38
CA VAL A 473 -7.25 -2.42 -17.57
C VAL A 473 -6.35 -3.35 -18.35
N TYR A 474 -6.14 -4.54 -17.85
CA TYR A 474 -5.42 -5.61 -18.51
C TYR A 474 -6.42 -6.55 -19.21
N ASP A 475 -6.11 -6.97 -20.42
CA ASP A 475 -6.98 -7.90 -21.14
C ASP A 475 -6.99 -9.29 -20.49
N GLU A 476 -8.18 -9.88 -20.34
CA GLU A 476 -8.37 -11.20 -19.70
C GLU A 476 -7.74 -12.36 -20.49
N ASN A 477 -7.32 -12.14 -21.74
CA ASN A 477 -6.73 -13.16 -22.60
C ASN A 477 -5.23 -13.43 -22.34
N GLU A 478 -4.64 -12.78 -21.33
CA GLU A 478 -3.26 -13.03 -20.88
C GLU A 478 -3.16 -14.01 -19.68
N GLU A 479 -4.30 -14.56 -19.25
CA GLU A 479 -4.35 -15.56 -18.16
C GLU A 479 -4.13 -16.99 -18.69
#